data_443c3c76fa91e211289bf41267ce13f6
#
_entry.id   443c3c76fa91e211289bf41267ce13f6
#
_cell.length_a   1.000
_cell.length_b   1.000
_cell.length_c   1.000
_cell.angle_alpha   90.00
_cell.angle_beta   90.00
_cell.angle_gamma   90.00
#
_symmetry.space_group_name_H-M   'P 1'
#
loop_
_entity.id
_entity.type
_entity.pdbx_description
1 polymer ?
#
loop_
_entity_poly.entity_id
_entity_poly.type
_entity_poly.pdbx_seq_one_letter_code
_entity_poly.pdbx_strand_id
1 'polypeptide(L)'
;MSDTDSAEDGEWGTASFTDRPDLYRELQRVDDTKHFALFYQSRQERLDAALAFVKLGLESGERCLYITDESTPEEVYDGLETLGAESTVVRDSDRLRIASTADIYLDGGFDPSETANLLAEAVEESLTDGFEGFRVTGETGWVHEEDIPVDQLVEYETTVEHMVPAGGLTALCQYDLRQLDDTAVAAMLKIHPTVIYRHRVCENPYYSVGDGSEIGGDPGISATQLLTTMFDLATANDAIRQREQRVAVLNRVLRHNLRNEMNVIQSHAELLQETADTTPQESIEAILSTTTRLLSIAEDAKRVEKSISGAPERMPIDLVRVVDEATERVRKQYPSVTIGGLDAEAVWVEASDELEFALAELFKTLAALAGDGASIDVVYDDACSTHALRCIRVRCRNAHLPEAEIEALTQGRETQLTHGSGLGLWLVNWIVELSGGELTFSEGDEPGDEVVLSFIAA
;
A
#
# COMPACT_ATOMS: atom_id res chain seq x y z
N MET A 1 54.07 16.82 0.63
CA MET A 1 53.13 17.18 1.70
C MET A 1 51.79 17.16 1.03
N SER A 2 51.17 16.05 1.25
CA SER A 2 49.89 15.61 0.72
C SER A 2 48.79 16.18 1.59
N ASP A 3 47.85 16.86 0.98
CA ASP A 3 46.51 17.09 1.58
C ASP A 3 45.53 16.31 0.75
N THR A 4 45.03 15.26 1.36
CA THR A 4 43.90 14.45 0.93
C THR A 4 42.62 15.16 1.36
N ASP A 5 41.91 15.69 0.38
CA ASP A 5 40.54 16.17 0.54
C ASP A 5 39.64 14.95 0.61
N SER A 6 39.18 14.63 1.81
CA SER A 6 38.19 13.60 2.06
C SER A 6 36.82 14.25 1.92
N ALA A 7 36.12 13.94 0.79
CA ALA A 7 34.72 14.20 0.64
C ALA A 7 33.97 13.46 1.74
N GLU A 8 33.27 14.19 2.58
CA GLU A 8 32.29 13.67 3.52
C GLU A 8 31.09 13.16 2.73
N ASP A 9 31.02 11.85 2.54
CA ASP A 9 29.78 11.15 2.19
C ASP A 9 28.79 11.37 3.33
N GLY A 10 27.87 12.31 3.14
CA GLY A 10 26.74 12.51 4.03
C GLY A 10 25.89 11.24 4.04
N GLU A 11 25.98 10.46 5.10
CA GLU A 11 25.05 9.39 5.43
C GLU A 11 23.64 9.98 5.57
N TRP A 12 22.90 10.01 4.46
CA TRP A 12 21.46 10.13 4.51
C TRP A 12 20.93 8.81 5.04
N GLY A 13 20.29 8.86 6.21
CA GLY A 13 19.80 7.69 6.91
C GLY A 13 19.04 6.77 5.94
N THR A 14 19.47 5.52 5.90
CA THR A 14 18.76 4.43 5.22
C THR A 14 17.36 4.34 5.83
N ALA A 15 16.36 4.94 5.17
CA ALA A 15 14.97 4.68 5.48
C ALA A 15 14.77 3.17 5.40
N SER A 16 14.28 2.59 6.48
CA SER A 16 13.98 1.16 6.57
C SER A 16 13.11 0.76 5.37
N PHE A 17 13.34 -0.41 4.80
CA PHE A 17 12.60 -0.97 3.66
C PHE A 17 11.08 -0.98 3.88
N THR A 18 10.63 -0.88 5.12
CA THR A 18 9.24 -0.90 5.58
C THR A 18 8.57 0.48 5.63
N ASP A 19 9.32 1.57 5.48
CA ASP A 19 8.76 2.94 5.37
C ASP A 19 8.56 3.40 3.92
N ARG A 20 8.90 2.55 2.92
CA ARG A 20 8.65 2.88 1.52
C ARG A 20 7.18 2.59 1.19
N PRO A 21 6.44 3.58 0.68
CA PRO A 21 5.11 3.34 0.15
C PRO A 21 5.20 2.27 -0.94
N ASP A 22 4.25 1.36 -0.98
CA ASP A 22 4.10 0.43 -2.10
C ASP A 22 3.61 1.22 -3.32
N LEU A 23 4.57 1.71 -4.10
CA LEU A 23 4.31 2.56 -5.25
C LEU A 23 3.38 1.87 -6.27
N TYR A 24 3.48 0.55 -6.40
CA TYR A 24 2.58 -0.22 -7.27
C TYR A 24 1.12 -0.07 -6.82
N ARG A 25 0.84 -0.21 -5.52
CA ARG A 25 -0.51 0.00 -4.96
C ARG A 25 -0.97 1.46 -5.07
N GLU A 26 -0.08 2.42 -4.93
CA GLU A 26 -0.42 3.83 -5.13
C GLU A 26 -0.79 4.12 -6.59
N LEU A 27 -0.02 3.61 -7.54
CA LEU A 27 -0.31 3.73 -8.97
C LEU A 27 -1.65 3.08 -9.37
N GLN A 28 -2.01 1.94 -8.76
CA GLN A 28 -3.31 1.30 -8.98
C GLN A 28 -4.51 2.15 -8.55
N ARG A 29 -4.32 3.09 -7.63
CA ARG A 29 -5.39 3.95 -7.09
C ARG A 29 -5.61 5.22 -7.92
N VAL A 30 -4.73 5.50 -8.87
CA VAL A 30 -4.79 6.69 -9.71
C VAL A 30 -5.58 6.35 -10.98
N ASP A 31 -6.87 6.66 -10.98
CA ASP A 31 -7.78 6.31 -12.08
C ASP A 31 -7.76 7.31 -13.24
N ASP A 32 -7.60 8.61 -12.95
CA ASP A 32 -7.86 9.68 -13.93
C ASP A 32 -6.60 10.27 -14.58
N THR A 33 -5.42 10.05 -14.01
CA THR A 33 -4.18 10.63 -14.51
C THR A 33 -3.43 9.64 -15.39
N LYS A 34 -3.00 10.11 -16.55
CA LYS A 34 -2.29 9.30 -17.56
C LYS A 34 -0.91 9.86 -17.93
N HIS A 35 -0.52 11.02 -17.37
CA HIS A 35 0.80 11.64 -17.59
C HIS A 35 1.48 11.92 -16.26
N PHE A 36 2.61 11.27 -16.03
CA PHE A 36 3.35 11.27 -14.77
C PHE A 36 4.77 11.79 -14.97
N ALA A 37 5.25 12.60 -14.04
CA ALA A 37 6.67 12.91 -13.91
C ALA A 37 7.28 12.13 -12.74
N LEU A 38 8.34 11.38 -12.97
CA LEU A 38 9.17 10.79 -11.93
C LEU A 38 10.40 11.69 -11.71
N PHE A 39 10.53 12.25 -10.52
CA PHE A 39 11.75 12.93 -10.09
C PHE A 39 12.53 12.04 -9.13
N TYR A 40 13.76 11.69 -9.50
CA TYR A 40 14.59 10.76 -8.74
C TYR A 40 15.98 11.33 -8.45
N GLN A 41 16.64 10.78 -7.42
CA GLN A 41 18.01 11.11 -7.03
C GLN A 41 18.96 9.90 -7.11
N SER A 42 18.41 8.70 -7.26
CA SER A 42 19.21 7.48 -7.39
C SER A 42 18.66 6.58 -8.50
N ARG A 43 19.56 5.76 -9.08
CA ARG A 43 19.20 4.75 -10.09
C ARG A 43 18.16 3.76 -9.55
N GLN A 44 18.25 3.41 -8.26
CA GLN A 44 17.32 2.47 -7.64
C GLN A 44 15.91 3.06 -7.58
N GLU A 45 15.75 4.33 -7.14
CA GLU A 45 14.44 5.00 -7.13
C GLU A 45 13.81 5.03 -8.51
N ARG A 46 14.61 5.33 -9.54
CA ARG A 46 14.17 5.34 -10.93
C ARG A 46 13.66 3.97 -11.37
N LEU A 47 14.48 2.95 -11.18
CA LEU A 47 14.17 1.60 -11.63
C LEU A 47 12.94 1.04 -10.92
N ASP A 48 12.87 1.15 -9.59
CA ASP A 48 11.72 0.71 -8.80
C ASP A 48 10.40 1.33 -9.30
N ALA A 49 10.41 2.63 -9.58
CA ALA A 49 9.22 3.35 -10.05
C ALA A 49 8.82 2.94 -11.48
N ALA A 50 9.79 2.89 -12.39
CA ALA A 50 9.54 2.54 -13.78
C ALA A 50 9.07 1.08 -13.92
N LEU A 51 9.64 0.15 -13.17
CA LEU A 51 9.21 -1.26 -13.18
C LEU A 51 7.79 -1.43 -12.61
N ALA A 52 7.44 -0.74 -11.52
CA ALA A 52 6.08 -0.76 -10.98
C ALA A 52 5.07 -0.21 -11.99
N PHE A 53 5.42 0.86 -12.70
CA PHE A 53 4.61 1.48 -13.73
C PHE A 53 4.39 0.55 -14.93
N VAL A 54 5.45 -0.09 -15.44
CA VAL A 54 5.37 -1.04 -16.57
C VAL A 54 4.58 -2.28 -16.19
N LYS A 55 4.84 -2.85 -15.00
CA LYS A 55 4.10 -4.01 -14.49
C LYS A 55 2.60 -3.76 -14.49
N LEU A 56 2.17 -2.59 -13.99
CA LEU A 56 0.76 -2.21 -13.98
C LEU A 56 0.16 -2.18 -15.39
N GLY A 57 0.88 -1.67 -16.39
CA GLY A 57 0.43 -1.66 -17.78
C GLY A 57 0.27 -3.07 -18.36
N LEU A 58 1.25 -3.95 -18.12
CA LEU A 58 1.19 -5.34 -18.55
C LEU A 58 -0.03 -6.09 -17.95
N GLU A 59 -0.31 -5.87 -16.68
CA GLU A 59 -1.47 -6.45 -16.00
C GLU A 59 -2.80 -5.85 -16.45
N SER A 60 -2.80 -4.56 -16.84
CA SER A 60 -3.96 -3.87 -17.40
C SER A 60 -4.21 -4.17 -18.89
N GLY A 61 -3.42 -5.05 -19.51
CA GLY A 61 -3.60 -5.40 -20.93
C GLY A 61 -3.08 -4.35 -21.92
N GLU A 62 -2.28 -3.40 -21.49
CA GLU A 62 -1.67 -2.37 -22.32
C GLU A 62 -0.40 -2.91 -23.03
N ARG A 63 -0.06 -2.36 -24.21
CA ARG A 63 1.28 -2.54 -24.80
C ARG A 63 2.22 -1.54 -24.12
N CYS A 64 3.39 -2.02 -23.68
CA CYS A 64 4.36 -1.23 -22.94
C CYS A 64 5.63 -0.96 -23.76
N LEU A 65 6.14 0.27 -23.69
CA LEU A 65 7.44 0.68 -24.22
C LEU A 65 8.31 1.24 -23.09
N TYR A 66 9.47 0.65 -22.88
CA TYR A 66 10.50 1.20 -21.99
C TYR A 66 11.64 1.75 -22.84
N ILE A 67 11.91 3.04 -22.75
CA ILE A 67 13.00 3.70 -23.47
C ILE A 67 14.16 3.88 -22.51
N THR A 68 15.23 3.11 -22.76
CA THR A 68 16.40 3.06 -21.86
C THR A 68 17.51 3.98 -22.35
N ASP A 69 18.21 4.59 -21.42
CA ASP A 69 19.44 5.34 -21.59
C ASP A 69 20.59 4.69 -20.81
N GLU A 70 20.48 4.68 -19.47
CA GLU A 70 21.43 4.07 -18.57
C GLU A 70 21.12 2.62 -18.19
N SER A 71 19.84 2.19 -18.29
CA SER A 71 19.44 0.81 -17.98
C SER A 71 19.69 -0.14 -19.14
N THR A 72 20.06 -1.37 -18.83
CA THR A 72 20.11 -2.44 -19.83
C THR A 72 18.77 -3.16 -19.96
N PRO A 73 18.42 -3.74 -21.12
CA PRO A 73 17.21 -4.54 -21.27
C PRO A 73 17.13 -5.69 -20.26
N GLU A 74 18.26 -6.33 -19.93
CA GLU A 74 18.31 -7.42 -18.97
C GLU A 74 17.92 -6.97 -17.56
N GLU A 75 18.37 -5.79 -17.13
CA GLU A 75 17.99 -5.23 -15.82
C GLU A 75 16.50 -4.96 -15.72
N VAL A 76 15.87 -4.49 -16.80
CA VAL A 76 14.43 -4.25 -16.85
C VAL A 76 13.66 -5.57 -16.79
N TYR A 77 14.09 -6.58 -17.58
CA TYR A 77 13.46 -7.90 -17.56
C TYR A 77 13.58 -8.58 -16.20
N ASP A 78 14.80 -8.65 -15.65
CA ASP A 78 15.06 -9.29 -14.35
C ASP A 78 14.32 -8.58 -13.21
N GLY A 79 14.22 -7.26 -13.29
CA GLY A 79 13.47 -6.45 -12.34
C GLY A 79 11.96 -6.76 -12.37
N LEU A 80 11.35 -6.85 -13.56
CA LEU A 80 9.94 -7.21 -13.72
C LEU A 80 9.65 -8.64 -13.23
N GLU A 81 10.53 -9.60 -13.53
CA GLU A 81 10.42 -10.97 -13.04
C GLU A 81 10.52 -11.03 -11.51
N THR A 82 11.40 -10.22 -10.90
CA THR A 82 11.52 -10.09 -9.44
C THR A 82 10.24 -9.52 -8.81
N LEU A 83 9.53 -8.64 -9.52
CA LEU A 83 8.22 -8.11 -9.11
C LEU A 83 7.06 -9.10 -9.37
N GLY A 84 7.34 -10.31 -9.85
CA GLY A 84 6.37 -11.37 -10.08
C GLY A 84 5.67 -11.33 -11.44
N ALA A 85 6.21 -10.62 -12.43
CA ALA A 85 5.73 -10.71 -13.82
C ALA A 85 6.14 -12.05 -14.44
N GLU A 86 5.25 -12.69 -15.21
CA GLU A 86 5.57 -13.96 -15.87
C GLU A 86 6.61 -13.74 -16.98
N SER A 87 7.70 -14.54 -16.99
CA SER A 87 8.81 -14.46 -17.94
C SER A 87 8.34 -14.50 -19.39
N THR A 88 7.34 -15.34 -19.71
CA THR A 88 6.74 -15.44 -21.05
C THR A 88 6.03 -14.16 -21.50
N VAL A 89 5.43 -13.42 -20.56
CA VAL A 89 4.78 -12.13 -20.84
C VAL A 89 5.82 -11.04 -21.06
N VAL A 90 6.91 -11.10 -20.30
CA VAL A 90 7.94 -10.05 -20.30
C VAL A 90 8.91 -10.20 -21.47
N ARG A 91 9.38 -11.44 -21.80
CA ARG A 91 10.47 -11.64 -22.76
C ARG A 91 10.02 -12.09 -24.16
N ASP A 92 8.91 -12.84 -24.26
CA ASP A 92 8.52 -13.54 -25.49
C ASP A 92 7.22 -12.98 -26.12
N SER A 93 6.72 -11.85 -25.63
CA SER A 93 5.47 -11.27 -26.14
C SER A 93 5.69 -9.90 -26.79
N ASP A 94 4.79 -9.54 -27.71
CA ASP A 94 4.71 -8.19 -28.27
C ASP A 94 4.17 -7.13 -27.26
N ARG A 95 4.01 -7.53 -26.00
CA ARG A 95 3.44 -6.68 -24.94
C ARG A 95 4.44 -5.71 -24.33
N LEU A 96 5.72 -6.04 -24.31
CA LEU A 96 6.79 -5.19 -23.82
C LEU A 96 7.89 -5.04 -24.85
N ARG A 97 8.13 -3.81 -25.28
CA ARG A 97 9.29 -3.43 -26.09
C ARG A 97 10.24 -2.60 -25.25
N ILE A 98 11.53 -2.93 -25.30
CA ILE A 98 12.60 -2.10 -24.74
C ILE A 98 13.40 -1.54 -25.91
N ALA A 99 13.57 -0.23 -25.97
CA ALA A 99 14.31 0.47 -27.02
C ALA A 99 15.31 1.44 -26.39
N SER A 100 16.38 1.77 -27.12
CA SER A 100 17.31 2.79 -26.65
C SER A 100 16.80 4.20 -26.93
N THR A 101 17.25 5.17 -26.13
CA THR A 101 17.01 6.61 -26.40
C THR A 101 17.56 7.03 -27.75
N ALA A 102 18.67 6.44 -28.18
CA ALA A 102 19.27 6.69 -29.49
C ALA A 102 18.30 6.33 -30.64
N ASP A 103 17.58 5.21 -30.53
CA ASP A 103 16.65 4.74 -31.56
C ASP A 103 15.34 5.54 -31.61
N ILE A 104 14.92 6.10 -30.49
CA ILE A 104 13.60 6.76 -30.36
C ILE A 104 13.70 8.29 -30.45
N TYR A 105 14.69 8.90 -29.80
CA TYR A 105 14.79 10.35 -29.65
C TYR A 105 15.89 10.98 -30.51
N LEU A 106 16.97 10.22 -30.85
CA LEU A 106 18.19 10.80 -31.40
C LEU A 106 18.48 10.38 -32.83
N ASP A 107 17.70 9.50 -33.45
CA ASP A 107 17.86 9.13 -34.86
C ASP A 107 17.51 10.32 -35.77
N GLY A 108 18.55 11.02 -36.22
CA GLY A 108 18.44 12.27 -36.97
C GLY A 108 18.42 13.57 -36.16
N GLY A 109 18.50 13.49 -34.81
CA GLY A 109 18.42 14.61 -33.87
C GLY A 109 17.01 14.75 -33.26
N PHE A 110 16.95 15.30 -32.05
CA PHE A 110 15.67 15.44 -31.33
C PHE A 110 14.78 16.50 -31.98
N ASP A 111 13.60 16.09 -32.45
CA ASP A 111 12.52 16.95 -32.90
C ASP A 111 11.25 16.66 -32.10
N PRO A 112 10.77 17.63 -31.26
CA PRO A 112 9.59 17.44 -30.40
C PRO A 112 8.35 16.96 -31.14
N SER A 113 8.07 17.52 -32.33
CA SER A 113 6.88 17.22 -33.11
C SER A 113 6.97 15.85 -33.78
N GLU A 114 8.15 15.48 -34.30
CA GLU A 114 8.38 14.17 -34.94
C GLU A 114 8.28 13.05 -33.91
N THR A 115 8.91 13.23 -32.75
CA THR A 115 8.86 12.27 -31.64
C THR A 115 7.42 12.09 -31.11
N ALA A 116 6.67 13.17 -30.96
CA ALA A 116 5.27 13.07 -30.56
C ALA A 116 4.40 12.34 -31.58
N ASN A 117 4.66 12.52 -32.90
CA ASN A 117 3.95 11.79 -33.95
C ASN A 117 4.25 10.29 -33.90
N LEU A 118 5.51 9.90 -33.69
CA LEU A 118 5.87 8.48 -33.51
C LEU A 118 5.12 7.84 -32.32
N LEU A 119 4.96 8.60 -31.25
CA LEU A 119 4.19 8.16 -30.08
C LEU A 119 2.70 7.99 -30.42
N ALA A 120 2.12 8.94 -31.19
CA ALA A 120 0.74 8.85 -31.65
C ALA A 120 0.48 7.63 -32.53
N GLU A 121 1.40 7.35 -33.48
CA GLU A 121 1.34 6.17 -34.32
C GLU A 121 1.41 4.88 -33.50
N ALA A 122 2.28 4.82 -32.48
CA ALA A 122 2.40 3.66 -31.59
C ALA A 122 1.12 3.40 -30.77
N VAL A 123 0.43 4.46 -30.34
CA VAL A 123 -0.88 4.37 -29.67
C VAL A 123 -1.93 3.78 -30.63
N GLU A 124 -2.03 4.30 -31.86
CA GLU A 124 -2.99 3.83 -32.86
C GLU A 124 -2.73 2.35 -33.25
N GLU A 125 -1.47 1.97 -33.43
CA GLU A 125 -1.07 0.59 -33.68
C GLU A 125 -1.46 -0.32 -32.52
N SER A 126 -1.16 0.07 -31.29
CA SER A 126 -1.50 -0.69 -30.09
C SER A 126 -3.00 -0.99 -29.99
N LEU A 127 -3.83 0.03 -30.17
CA LEU A 127 -5.28 -0.12 -30.14
C LEU A 127 -5.81 -0.98 -31.30
N THR A 128 -5.20 -0.87 -32.49
CA THR A 128 -5.56 -1.67 -33.68
C THR A 128 -5.23 -3.14 -33.46
N ASP A 129 -4.13 -3.44 -32.78
CA ASP A 129 -3.71 -4.81 -32.43
C ASP A 129 -4.51 -5.41 -31.27
N GLY A 130 -5.44 -4.65 -30.67
CA GLY A 130 -6.38 -5.11 -29.67
C GLY A 130 -5.89 -5.00 -28.23
N PHE A 131 -4.87 -4.19 -27.96
CA PHE A 131 -4.48 -3.83 -26.59
C PHE A 131 -5.43 -2.77 -26.02
N GLU A 132 -5.56 -2.74 -24.70
CA GLU A 132 -6.40 -1.76 -23.99
C GLU A 132 -5.84 -0.32 -24.05
N GLY A 133 -4.55 -0.16 -24.35
CA GLY A 133 -3.85 1.09 -24.46
C GLY A 133 -2.36 0.92 -24.75
N PHE A 134 -1.66 2.05 -24.75
CA PHE A 134 -0.21 2.12 -24.91
C PHE A 134 0.40 2.83 -23.72
N ARG A 135 1.37 2.17 -23.07
CA ARG A 135 2.07 2.71 -21.90
C ARG A 135 3.53 2.90 -22.22
N VAL A 136 4.04 4.12 -21.99
CA VAL A 136 5.43 4.46 -22.27
C VAL A 136 6.13 5.03 -21.05
N THR A 137 7.37 4.63 -20.86
CA THR A 137 8.27 5.29 -19.92
C THR A 137 9.64 5.48 -20.56
N GLY A 138 10.26 6.65 -20.35
CA GLY A 138 11.53 7.00 -20.94
C GLY A 138 12.48 7.68 -19.96
N GLU A 139 13.74 7.26 -20.03
CA GLU A 139 14.83 7.91 -19.30
C GLU A 139 15.23 9.19 -20.07
N THR A 140 15.52 10.27 -19.34
CA THR A 140 15.84 11.58 -19.93
C THR A 140 17.29 12.03 -19.70
N GLY A 141 18.21 11.11 -19.35
CA GLY A 141 19.64 11.42 -19.17
C GLY A 141 20.29 12.04 -20.42
N TRP A 142 19.87 11.56 -21.61
CA TRP A 142 20.31 12.07 -22.92
C TRP A 142 20.04 13.56 -23.14
N VAL A 143 19.03 14.16 -22.48
CA VAL A 143 18.71 15.60 -22.60
C VAL A 143 19.89 16.46 -22.17
N HIS A 144 20.60 16.02 -21.10
CA HIS A 144 21.79 16.71 -20.64
C HIS A 144 23.03 16.40 -21.51
N GLU A 145 23.18 15.15 -21.96
CA GLU A 145 24.33 14.72 -22.77
C GLU A 145 24.35 15.39 -24.14
N GLU A 146 23.19 15.60 -24.75
CA GLU A 146 23.02 16.22 -26.07
C GLU A 146 22.76 17.74 -26.01
N ASP A 147 22.88 18.36 -24.82
CA ASP A 147 22.64 19.80 -24.62
C ASP A 147 21.27 20.27 -25.16
N ILE A 148 20.21 19.45 -24.99
CA ILE A 148 18.86 19.78 -25.46
C ILE A 148 18.32 20.96 -24.68
N PRO A 149 17.88 22.04 -25.36
CA PRO A 149 17.26 23.20 -24.69
C PRO A 149 15.98 22.82 -23.94
N VAL A 150 15.81 23.33 -22.71
CA VAL A 150 14.63 23.04 -21.85
C VAL A 150 13.32 23.41 -22.55
N ASP A 151 13.31 24.43 -23.41
CA ASP A 151 12.13 24.84 -24.17
C ASP A 151 11.69 23.77 -25.20
N GLN A 152 12.61 23.05 -25.81
CA GLN A 152 12.26 21.91 -26.69
C GLN A 152 11.68 20.74 -25.89
N LEU A 153 12.23 20.46 -24.72
CA LEU A 153 11.65 19.44 -23.83
C LEU A 153 10.25 19.83 -23.37
N VAL A 154 10.05 21.09 -23.00
CA VAL A 154 8.73 21.65 -22.64
C VAL A 154 7.74 21.53 -23.81
N GLU A 155 8.16 21.79 -25.03
CA GLU A 155 7.32 21.64 -26.22
C GLU A 155 6.88 20.19 -26.42
N TYR A 156 7.81 19.24 -26.30
CA TYR A 156 7.54 17.80 -26.39
C TYR A 156 6.55 17.34 -25.31
N GLU A 157 6.86 17.60 -24.05
CA GLU A 157 6.03 17.18 -22.91
C GLU A 157 4.63 17.82 -22.94
N THR A 158 4.54 19.08 -23.38
CA THR A 158 3.23 19.74 -23.59
C THR A 158 2.44 19.05 -24.70
N THR A 159 3.09 18.60 -25.76
CA THR A 159 2.44 17.84 -26.84
C THR A 159 1.95 16.49 -26.33
N VAL A 160 2.76 15.76 -25.56
CA VAL A 160 2.37 14.50 -24.93
C VAL A 160 1.16 14.70 -24.00
N GLU A 161 1.17 15.75 -23.16
CA GLU A 161 0.04 16.07 -22.29
C GLU A 161 -1.26 16.31 -23.07
N HIS A 162 -1.20 16.97 -24.22
CA HIS A 162 -2.37 17.18 -25.08
C HIS A 162 -2.86 15.91 -25.78
N MET A 163 -2.02 14.88 -25.93
CA MET A 163 -2.40 13.58 -26.52
C MET A 163 -3.16 12.70 -25.54
N VAL A 164 -2.86 12.80 -24.26
CA VAL A 164 -3.45 11.95 -23.20
C VAL A 164 -4.99 11.97 -23.17
N PRO A 165 -5.67 13.14 -23.25
CA PRO A 165 -7.12 13.20 -23.24
C PRO A 165 -7.80 12.51 -24.44
N ALA A 166 -7.08 12.29 -25.54
CA ALA A 166 -7.61 11.55 -26.70
C ALA A 166 -7.82 10.05 -26.38
N GLY A 167 -7.20 9.56 -25.32
CA GLY A 167 -7.30 8.20 -24.83
C GLY A 167 -6.24 7.26 -25.39
N GLY A 168 -6.02 6.18 -24.67
CA GLY A 168 -5.09 5.11 -25.08
C GLY A 168 -3.62 5.33 -24.70
N LEU A 169 -3.19 6.52 -24.31
CA LEU A 169 -1.82 6.81 -23.89
C LEU A 169 -1.70 6.94 -22.36
N THR A 170 -0.72 6.28 -21.77
CA THR A 170 -0.25 6.51 -20.41
C THR A 170 1.27 6.68 -20.43
N ALA A 171 1.78 7.81 -19.92
CA ALA A 171 3.20 8.16 -20.01
C ALA A 171 3.81 8.44 -18.62
N LEU A 172 5.05 7.98 -18.42
CA LEU A 172 5.90 8.30 -17.27
C LEU A 172 7.23 8.86 -17.76
N CYS A 173 7.46 10.14 -17.58
CA CYS A 173 8.69 10.83 -17.92
C CYS A 173 9.62 10.85 -16.70
N GLN A 174 10.88 10.41 -16.87
CA GLN A 174 11.82 10.17 -15.77
C GLN A 174 12.89 11.27 -15.75
N TYR A 175 12.97 12.04 -14.65
CA TYR A 175 13.86 13.21 -14.51
C TYR A 175 14.87 13.03 -13.38
N ASP A 176 16.16 13.11 -13.72
CA ASP A 176 17.26 13.08 -12.76
C ASP A 176 17.47 14.46 -12.12
N LEU A 177 17.15 14.58 -10.82
CA LEU A 177 17.34 15.82 -10.07
C LEU A 177 18.81 16.23 -9.89
N ARG A 178 19.75 15.34 -10.20
CA ARG A 178 21.20 15.67 -10.15
C ARG A 178 21.65 16.42 -11.41
N GLN A 179 20.87 16.32 -12.49
CA GLN A 179 21.20 16.86 -13.81
C GLN A 179 20.35 18.09 -14.16
N LEU A 180 19.16 18.23 -13.60
CA LEU A 180 18.24 19.33 -13.88
C LEU A 180 18.41 20.48 -12.90
N ASP A 181 18.39 21.72 -13.41
CA ASP A 181 18.30 22.90 -12.57
C ASP A 181 16.87 23.17 -12.07
N ASP A 182 16.73 24.05 -11.10
CA ASP A 182 15.45 24.43 -10.52
C ASP A 182 14.45 24.96 -11.56
N THR A 183 14.92 25.58 -12.64
CA THR A 183 14.08 26.14 -13.70
C THR A 183 13.48 25.03 -14.54
N ALA A 184 14.28 24.06 -14.92
CA ALA A 184 13.83 22.88 -15.69
C ALA A 184 12.83 22.06 -14.89
N VAL A 185 13.11 21.79 -13.61
CA VAL A 185 12.17 21.07 -12.74
C VAL A 185 10.85 21.82 -12.59
N ALA A 186 10.89 23.15 -12.38
CA ALA A 186 9.68 23.96 -12.28
C ALA A 186 8.88 23.97 -13.59
N ALA A 187 9.55 23.91 -14.76
CA ALA A 187 8.89 23.80 -16.05
C ALA A 187 8.17 22.45 -16.20
N MET A 188 8.84 21.34 -15.85
CA MET A 188 8.24 19.99 -15.88
C MET A 188 7.06 19.86 -14.92
N LEU A 189 7.14 20.45 -13.73
CA LEU A 189 6.02 20.49 -12.78
C LEU A 189 4.76 21.17 -13.35
N LYS A 190 4.91 22.18 -14.21
CA LYS A 190 3.74 22.84 -14.82
C LYS A 190 2.99 21.96 -15.82
N ILE A 191 3.63 20.96 -16.38
CA ILE A 191 3.08 20.14 -17.46
C ILE A 191 2.47 18.84 -16.92
N HIS A 192 3.00 18.29 -15.85
CA HIS A 192 2.60 16.98 -15.34
C HIS A 192 1.58 17.10 -14.19
N PRO A 193 0.36 16.58 -14.35
CA PRO A 193 -0.66 16.67 -13.30
C PRO A 193 -0.33 15.81 -12.06
N THR A 194 0.48 14.77 -12.25
CA THR A 194 0.88 13.87 -11.17
C THR A 194 2.38 13.65 -11.17
N VAL A 195 2.95 13.64 -9.98
CA VAL A 195 4.39 13.49 -9.74
C VAL A 195 4.66 12.26 -8.89
N ILE A 196 5.67 11.50 -9.26
CA ILE A 196 6.24 10.46 -8.41
C ILE A 196 7.55 11.00 -7.81
N TYR A 197 7.61 11.05 -6.49
CA TYR A 197 8.80 11.49 -5.75
C TYR A 197 8.97 10.65 -4.50
N ARG A 198 10.19 10.13 -4.26
CA ARG A 198 10.51 9.25 -3.12
C ARG A 198 9.54 8.08 -2.98
N HIS A 199 9.26 7.37 -4.08
CA HIS A 199 8.33 6.23 -4.17
C HIS A 199 6.87 6.55 -3.80
N ARG A 200 6.46 7.81 -3.86
CA ARG A 200 5.09 8.24 -3.57
C ARG A 200 4.48 8.98 -4.74
N VAL A 201 3.21 8.68 -5.00
CA VAL A 201 2.41 9.41 -5.99
C VAL A 201 1.83 10.67 -5.35
N CYS A 202 2.13 11.83 -5.93
CA CYS A 202 1.72 13.14 -5.42
C CYS A 202 0.85 13.84 -6.46
N GLU A 203 -0.32 14.33 -6.07
CA GLU A 203 -1.07 15.30 -6.87
C GLU A 203 -0.25 16.58 -6.99
N ASN A 204 -0.18 17.14 -8.20
CA ASN A 204 0.63 18.33 -8.43
C ASN A 204 -0.21 19.62 -8.42
N PRO A 205 -0.15 20.42 -7.37
CA PRO A 205 -0.88 21.69 -7.30
C PRO A 205 -0.29 22.80 -8.20
N TYR A 206 0.88 22.57 -8.81
CA TYR A 206 1.56 23.52 -9.69
C TYR A 206 1.27 23.25 -11.17
N TYR A 207 0.49 22.20 -11.47
CA TYR A 207 0.07 21.89 -12.82
C TYR A 207 -0.77 23.01 -13.41
N SER A 208 -0.40 23.48 -14.62
CA SER A 208 -1.03 24.66 -15.25
C SER A 208 -0.90 24.67 -16.78
N VAL A 209 -1.21 23.55 -17.43
CA VAL A 209 -1.14 23.50 -18.91
C VAL A 209 -2.18 24.42 -19.54
N GLY A 210 -1.75 25.26 -20.45
CA GLY A 210 -2.61 26.06 -21.31
C GLY A 210 -2.92 27.50 -20.83
N ASP A 211 -2.39 27.94 -19.71
CA ASP A 211 -2.66 29.29 -19.21
C ASP A 211 -1.68 30.36 -19.78
N GLY A 212 -0.69 29.97 -20.59
CA GLY A 212 0.23 30.90 -21.25
C GLY A 212 1.10 31.75 -20.30
N SER A 213 1.10 31.41 -19.00
CA SER A 213 1.94 32.09 -18.03
C SER A 213 3.40 31.77 -18.31
N GLU A 214 4.23 32.79 -18.39
CA GLU A 214 5.67 32.68 -18.63
C GLU A 214 6.30 31.63 -17.71
N ILE A 215 7.26 30.88 -18.23
CA ILE A 215 8.11 29.94 -17.50
C ILE A 215 8.98 30.73 -16.51
N GLY A 216 8.34 31.33 -15.51
CA GLY A 216 8.94 32.08 -14.46
C GLY A 216 8.52 31.49 -13.14
N GLY A 217 9.31 30.55 -12.61
CA GLY A 217 9.23 30.22 -11.18
C GLY A 217 9.53 31.48 -10.36
N ASP A 218 8.84 31.68 -9.25
CA ASP A 218 9.24 32.68 -8.27
C ASP A 218 10.72 32.47 -7.93
N PRO A 219 11.63 33.43 -8.17
CA PRO A 219 13.07 33.20 -7.98
C PRO A 219 13.51 32.91 -6.55
N GLY A 220 12.59 32.66 -5.64
CA GLY A 220 12.84 32.39 -4.24
C GLY A 220 12.52 30.99 -3.74
N ILE A 221 11.92 30.09 -4.54
CA ILE A 221 11.55 28.73 -4.10
C ILE A 221 12.33 27.70 -4.92
N SER A 222 13.13 26.86 -4.27
CA SER A 222 13.85 25.79 -4.96
C SER A 222 12.90 24.67 -5.39
N ALA A 223 13.20 24.03 -6.51
CA ALA A 223 12.46 22.86 -7.01
C ALA A 223 12.37 21.73 -5.97
N THR A 224 13.44 21.51 -5.23
CA THR A 224 13.47 20.53 -4.13
C THR A 224 12.45 20.87 -3.03
N GLN A 225 12.24 22.15 -2.72
CA GLN A 225 11.21 22.58 -1.76
C GLN A 225 9.80 22.29 -2.29
N LEU A 226 9.52 22.52 -3.59
CA LEU A 226 8.23 22.20 -4.20
C LEU A 226 7.94 20.70 -4.11
N LEU A 227 8.88 19.87 -4.53
CA LEU A 227 8.77 18.40 -4.47
C LEU A 227 8.59 17.88 -3.04
N THR A 228 9.36 18.42 -2.10
CA THR A 228 9.23 18.04 -0.69
C THR A 228 7.86 18.43 -0.12
N THR A 229 7.37 19.63 -0.47
CA THR A 229 6.04 20.08 -0.02
C THR A 229 4.93 19.19 -0.59
N MET A 230 5.03 18.78 -1.85
CA MET A 230 4.06 17.84 -2.45
C MET A 230 4.11 16.47 -1.78
N PHE A 231 5.30 15.96 -1.50
CA PHE A 231 5.49 14.70 -0.78
C PHE A 231 4.89 14.75 0.64
N ASP A 232 5.15 15.81 1.38
CA ASP A 232 4.62 16.01 2.74
C ASP A 232 3.09 16.12 2.72
N LEU A 233 2.54 16.84 1.73
CA LEU A 233 1.10 16.99 1.55
C LEU A 233 0.44 15.65 1.19
N ALA A 234 1.01 14.89 0.27
CA ALA A 234 0.51 13.56 -0.10
C ALA A 234 0.53 12.62 1.11
N THR A 235 1.63 12.63 1.87
CA THR A 235 1.77 11.82 3.10
C THR A 235 0.72 12.21 4.16
N ALA A 236 0.50 13.50 4.36
CA ALA A 236 -0.52 13.98 5.31
C ALA A 236 -1.94 13.63 4.86
N ASN A 237 -2.25 13.77 3.57
CA ASN A 237 -3.56 13.42 3.00
C ASN A 237 -3.85 11.93 3.13
N ASP A 238 -2.87 11.06 2.89
CA ASP A 238 -3.04 9.62 3.07
C ASP A 238 -3.29 9.25 4.53
N ALA A 239 -2.57 9.86 5.46
CA ALA A 239 -2.80 9.66 6.89
C ALA A 239 -4.21 10.10 7.30
N ILE A 240 -4.72 11.21 6.74
CA ILE A 240 -6.08 11.69 6.98
C ILE A 240 -7.10 10.70 6.39
N ARG A 241 -6.94 10.28 5.13
CA ARG A 241 -7.84 9.31 4.46
C ARG A 241 -7.91 7.99 5.23
N GLN A 242 -6.77 7.44 5.65
CA GLN A 242 -6.73 6.22 6.46
C GLN A 242 -7.47 6.42 7.80
N ARG A 243 -7.26 7.57 8.44
CA ARG A 243 -7.94 7.88 9.70
C ARG A 243 -9.45 8.01 9.52
N GLU A 244 -9.91 8.70 8.48
CA GLU A 244 -11.34 8.84 8.16
C GLU A 244 -11.97 7.48 7.88
N GLN A 245 -11.29 6.62 7.11
CA GLN A 245 -11.74 5.27 6.82
C GLN A 245 -11.88 4.44 8.10
N ARG A 246 -10.86 4.45 8.98
CA ARG A 246 -10.91 3.75 10.28
C ARG A 246 -12.08 4.23 11.13
N VAL A 247 -12.32 5.54 11.19
CA VAL A 247 -13.46 6.12 11.92
C VAL A 247 -14.79 5.70 11.30
N ALA A 248 -14.92 5.67 9.98
CA ALA A 248 -16.13 5.25 9.28
C ALA A 248 -16.47 3.78 9.58
N VAL A 249 -15.48 2.88 9.46
CA VAL A 249 -15.62 1.45 9.80
C VAL A 249 -16.05 1.31 11.27
N LEU A 250 -15.34 1.93 12.19
CA LEU A 250 -15.63 1.88 13.60
C LEU A 250 -17.10 2.30 13.89
N ASN A 251 -17.53 3.45 13.38
CA ASN A 251 -18.88 3.95 13.57
C ASN A 251 -19.96 3.02 13.02
N ARG A 252 -19.70 2.36 11.90
CA ARG A 252 -20.63 1.43 11.27
C ARG A 252 -20.78 0.16 12.09
N VAL A 253 -19.65 -0.46 12.45
CA VAL A 253 -19.63 -1.69 13.24
C VAL A 253 -20.24 -1.47 14.61
N LEU A 254 -19.89 -0.36 15.28
CA LEU A 254 -20.49 0.02 16.55
C LEU A 254 -22.01 0.14 16.46
N ARG A 255 -22.53 0.86 15.47
CA ARG A 255 -23.98 1.03 15.29
C ARG A 255 -24.70 -0.30 15.04
N HIS A 256 -24.08 -1.18 14.24
CA HIS A 256 -24.65 -2.50 13.96
C HIS A 256 -24.69 -3.36 15.21
N ASN A 257 -23.59 -3.48 15.93
CA ASN A 257 -23.48 -4.32 17.12
C ASN A 257 -24.36 -3.79 18.27
N LEU A 258 -24.33 -2.48 18.52
CA LEU A 258 -25.23 -1.85 19.51
C LEU A 258 -26.68 -2.14 19.21
N ARG A 259 -27.11 -2.02 17.93
CA ARG A 259 -28.51 -2.30 17.54
C ARG A 259 -28.88 -3.76 17.78
N ASN A 260 -27.99 -4.71 17.44
CA ASN A 260 -28.25 -6.13 17.62
C ASN A 260 -28.36 -6.50 19.11
N GLU A 261 -27.44 -6.05 19.94
CA GLU A 261 -27.46 -6.32 21.37
C GLU A 261 -28.63 -5.62 22.07
N MET A 262 -28.97 -4.40 21.66
CA MET A 262 -30.16 -3.71 22.19
C MET A 262 -31.47 -4.43 21.82
N ASN A 263 -31.59 -5.00 20.60
CA ASN A 263 -32.73 -5.80 20.22
C ASN A 263 -32.88 -7.06 21.09
N VAL A 264 -31.76 -7.73 21.43
CA VAL A 264 -31.78 -8.90 22.33
C VAL A 264 -32.27 -8.50 23.71
N ILE A 265 -31.75 -7.40 24.27
CA ILE A 265 -32.19 -6.88 25.58
C ILE A 265 -33.70 -6.56 25.53
N GLN A 266 -34.15 -5.86 24.50
CA GLN A 266 -35.55 -5.49 24.31
C GLN A 266 -36.45 -6.72 24.23
N SER A 267 -36.10 -7.72 23.40
CA SER A 267 -36.89 -8.94 23.24
C SER A 267 -37.04 -9.70 24.55
N HIS A 268 -35.96 -9.84 25.33
CA HIS A 268 -36.02 -10.51 26.63
C HIS A 268 -36.76 -9.69 27.68
N ALA A 269 -36.70 -8.38 27.63
CA ALA A 269 -37.50 -7.50 28.51
C ALA A 269 -38.99 -7.57 28.18
N GLU A 270 -39.39 -7.65 26.90
CA GLU A 270 -40.77 -7.86 26.44
C GLU A 270 -41.31 -9.23 26.88
N LEU A 271 -40.49 -10.30 26.76
CA LEU A 271 -40.86 -11.63 27.26
C LEU A 271 -41.11 -11.62 28.76
N LEU A 272 -40.34 -10.87 29.55
CA LEU A 272 -40.57 -10.72 31.01
C LEU A 272 -41.86 -9.98 31.34
N GLN A 273 -42.38 -9.11 30.43
CA GLN A 273 -43.66 -8.42 30.61
C GLN A 273 -44.87 -9.30 30.26
N GLU A 274 -44.72 -10.15 29.22
CA GLU A 274 -45.85 -10.93 28.69
C GLU A 274 -46.13 -12.25 29.43
N THR A 275 -45.09 -12.82 30.09
CA THR A 275 -45.21 -14.16 30.70
C THR A 275 -45.15 -14.12 32.21
N ALA A 276 -46.35 -14.37 32.81
CA ALA A 276 -46.45 -14.61 34.26
C ALA A 276 -45.97 -16.04 34.69
N ASP A 277 -45.68 -16.93 33.75
CA ASP A 277 -45.47 -18.38 33.98
C ASP A 277 -44.14 -18.98 33.52
N THR A 278 -43.21 -18.21 32.93
CA THR A 278 -41.90 -18.76 32.54
C THR A 278 -40.80 -18.22 33.46
N THR A 279 -39.78 -19.04 33.68
CA THR A 279 -38.64 -18.73 34.58
C THR A 279 -37.99 -17.38 34.24
N PRO A 280 -38.19 -16.33 35.06
CA PRO A 280 -37.63 -15.00 34.80
C PRO A 280 -36.10 -15.02 34.73
N GLN A 281 -35.51 -16.07 35.25
CA GLN A 281 -34.05 -16.26 35.39
C GLN A 281 -33.33 -16.26 34.07
N GLU A 282 -33.81 -17.00 33.05
CA GLU A 282 -33.16 -17.11 31.73
C GLU A 282 -33.15 -15.78 30.98
N SER A 283 -34.27 -15.03 31.03
CA SER A 283 -34.34 -13.72 30.39
C SER A 283 -33.47 -12.68 31.11
N ILE A 284 -33.37 -12.74 32.46
CA ILE A 284 -32.47 -11.88 33.25
C ILE A 284 -31.01 -12.19 32.92
N GLU A 285 -30.63 -13.46 32.84
CA GLU A 285 -29.27 -13.90 32.47
C GLU A 285 -28.91 -13.45 31.07
N ALA A 286 -29.82 -13.57 30.10
CA ALA A 286 -29.63 -13.09 28.75
C ALA A 286 -29.43 -11.56 28.70
N ILE A 287 -30.21 -10.77 29.42
CA ILE A 287 -30.03 -9.31 29.53
C ILE A 287 -28.69 -8.98 30.14
N LEU A 288 -28.31 -9.62 31.25
CA LEU A 288 -27.04 -9.36 31.94
C LEU A 288 -25.82 -9.72 31.04
N SER A 289 -25.85 -10.89 30.39
CA SER A 289 -24.77 -11.31 29.48
C SER A 289 -24.65 -10.37 28.29
N THR A 290 -25.79 -9.93 27.72
CA THR A 290 -25.81 -8.99 26.61
C THR A 290 -25.29 -7.61 27.03
N THR A 291 -25.64 -7.15 28.23
CA THR A 291 -25.11 -5.89 28.77
C THR A 291 -23.59 -5.96 28.96
N THR A 292 -23.08 -7.11 29.40
CA THR A 292 -21.63 -7.33 29.55
C THR A 292 -20.93 -7.26 28.17
N ARG A 293 -21.53 -7.84 27.11
CA ARG A 293 -20.99 -7.72 25.74
C ARG A 293 -21.01 -6.27 25.24
N LEU A 294 -22.05 -5.50 25.54
CA LEU A 294 -22.10 -4.07 25.18
C LEU A 294 -20.99 -3.27 25.85
N LEU A 295 -20.68 -3.56 27.10
CA LEU A 295 -19.55 -2.93 27.81
C LEU A 295 -18.21 -3.27 27.16
N SER A 296 -18.00 -4.54 26.76
CA SER A 296 -16.80 -4.96 26.03
C SER A 296 -16.66 -4.21 24.69
N ILE A 297 -17.73 -4.12 23.90
CA ILE A 297 -17.74 -3.37 22.63
C ILE A 297 -17.36 -1.90 22.87
N ALA A 298 -17.85 -1.28 23.93
CA ALA A 298 -17.52 0.11 24.26
C ALA A 298 -16.04 0.27 24.68
N GLU A 299 -15.47 -0.69 25.40
CA GLU A 299 -14.05 -0.70 25.75
C GLU A 299 -13.16 -0.90 24.54
N ASP A 300 -13.51 -1.81 23.64
CA ASP A 300 -12.79 -2.05 22.38
C ASP A 300 -12.81 -0.81 21.49
N ALA A 301 -13.96 -0.15 21.37
CA ALA A 301 -14.08 1.12 20.65
C ALA A 301 -13.18 2.22 21.20
N LYS A 302 -13.06 2.32 22.53
CA LYS A 302 -12.17 3.28 23.19
C LYS A 302 -10.69 2.98 22.92
N ARG A 303 -10.31 1.71 22.84
CA ARG A 303 -8.94 1.30 22.46
C ARG A 303 -8.63 1.70 21.02
N VAL A 304 -9.56 1.43 20.09
CA VAL A 304 -9.45 1.88 18.69
C VAL A 304 -9.27 3.39 18.61
N GLU A 305 -10.10 4.16 19.33
CA GLU A 305 -10.00 5.62 19.36
C GLU A 305 -8.62 6.08 19.82
N LYS A 306 -8.06 5.46 20.87
CA LYS A 306 -6.71 5.75 21.36
C LYS A 306 -5.65 5.44 20.28
N SER A 307 -5.76 4.29 19.61
CA SER A 307 -4.85 3.88 18.54
C SER A 307 -4.94 4.77 17.29
N ILE A 308 -6.13 5.30 16.97
CA ILE A 308 -6.34 6.22 15.85
C ILE A 308 -5.81 7.63 16.17
N SER A 309 -5.83 8.04 17.45
CA SER A 309 -5.58 9.44 17.87
C SER A 309 -4.11 9.77 18.11
N GLY A 310 -3.22 8.77 18.25
CA GLY A 310 -1.79 8.94 18.47
C GLY A 310 -0.98 8.14 17.45
N ALA A 311 0.22 8.63 17.08
CA ALA A 311 1.23 7.75 16.49
C ALA A 311 1.68 6.83 17.65
N PRO A 312 1.44 5.51 17.59
CA PRO A 312 1.93 4.62 18.63
C PRO A 312 3.47 4.65 18.62
N GLU A 313 4.05 4.82 19.78
CA GLU A 313 5.49 4.59 19.93
C GLU A 313 5.74 3.11 19.68
N ARG A 314 6.50 2.79 18.63
CA ARG A 314 7.00 1.44 18.39
C ARG A 314 8.16 1.19 19.34
N MET A 315 8.21 0.01 19.88
CA MET A 315 9.28 -0.41 20.80
C MET A 315 9.68 -1.85 20.52
N PRO A 316 10.92 -2.25 20.87
CA PRO A 316 11.31 -3.65 20.80
C PRO A 316 10.45 -4.52 21.72
N ILE A 317 9.74 -5.49 21.14
CA ILE A 317 8.84 -6.41 21.83
C ILE A 317 9.23 -7.86 21.48
N ASP A 318 9.23 -8.73 22.46
CA ASP A 318 9.44 -10.15 22.25
C ASP A 318 8.10 -10.85 21.93
N LEU A 319 7.94 -11.31 20.68
CA LEU A 319 6.74 -12.00 20.20
C LEU A 319 6.42 -13.27 21.00
N VAL A 320 7.42 -14.01 21.47
CA VAL A 320 7.19 -15.21 22.28
C VAL A 320 6.40 -14.86 23.54
N ARG A 321 6.85 -13.83 24.24
CA ARG A 321 6.16 -13.33 25.45
C ARG A 321 4.75 -12.84 25.14
N VAL A 322 4.59 -12.10 24.06
CA VAL A 322 3.28 -11.54 23.69
C VAL A 322 2.28 -12.63 23.31
N VAL A 323 2.71 -13.66 22.59
CA VAL A 323 1.88 -14.84 22.27
C VAL A 323 1.45 -15.57 23.53
N ASP A 324 2.36 -15.75 24.52
CA ASP A 324 2.06 -16.38 25.78
C ASP A 324 1.04 -15.58 26.59
N GLU A 325 1.22 -14.26 26.71
CA GLU A 325 0.31 -13.34 27.41
C GLU A 325 -1.10 -13.33 26.75
N ALA A 326 -1.17 -13.27 25.43
CA ALA A 326 -2.42 -13.37 24.67
C ALA A 326 -3.10 -14.75 24.88
N THR A 327 -2.33 -15.81 24.86
CA THR A 327 -2.81 -17.18 25.14
C THR A 327 -3.42 -17.30 26.50
N GLU A 328 -2.75 -16.80 27.55
CA GLU A 328 -3.29 -16.83 28.92
C GLU A 328 -4.59 -16.04 29.05
N ARG A 329 -4.69 -14.89 28.37
CA ARG A 329 -5.90 -14.07 28.35
C ARG A 329 -7.07 -14.83 27.74
N VAL A 330 -6.87 -15.47 26.58
CA VAL A 330 -7.92 -16.21 25.86
C VAL A 330 -8.35 -17.46 26.64
N ARG A 331 -7.43 -18.21 27.22
CA ARG A 331 -7.73 -19.42 28.02
C ARG A 331 -8.63 -19.12 29.23
N LYS A 332 -8.53 -17.95 29.84
CA LYS A 332 -9.42 -17.52 30.93
C LYS A 332 -10.87 -17.42 30.50
N GLN A 333 -11.11 -16.99 29.27
CA GLN A 333 -12.45 -16.78 28.71
C GLN A 333 -12.97 -18.03 27.98
N TYR A 334 -12.07 -18.78 27.34
CA TYR A 334 -12.34 -19.98 26.54
C TYR A 334 -11.51 -21.19 27.05
N PRO A 335 -11.88 -21.82 28.17
CA PRO A 335 -11.06 -22.89 28.78
C PRO A 335 -10.90 -24.14 27.91
N SER A 336 -11.79 -24.36 26.95
CA SER A 336 -11.76 -25.52 26.03
C SER A 336 -10.83 -25.32 24.81
N VAL A 337 -10.28 -24.11 24.62
CA VAL A 337 -9.40 -23.80 23.49
C VAL A 337 -7.97 -24.16 23.82
N THR A 338 -7.31 -24.87 22.88
CA THR A 338 -5.88 -25.14 22.95
C THR A 338 -5.15 -24.17 22.02
N ILE A 339 -4.16 -23.44 22.55
CA ILE A 339 -3.34 -22.51 21.76
C ILE A 339 -1.89 -22.94 21.93
N GLY A 340 -1.21 -23.22 20.81
CA GLY A 340 0.22 -23.51 20.77
C GLY A 340 1.03 -22.24 21.00
N GLY A 341 2.18 -22.35 21.65
CA GLY A 341 3.14 -21.27 21.80
C GLY A 341 4.15 -21.25 20.63
N LEU A 342 4.90 -20.16 20.49
CA LEU A 342 6.02 -20.10 19.57
C LEU A 342 7.19 -20.97 20.06
N ASP A 343 7.67 -21.88 19.21
CA ASP A 343 8.84 -22.72 19.51
C ASP A 343 10.13 -21.95 19.17
N ALA A 344 10.43 -20.91 19.95
CA ALA A 344 11.61 -20.07 19.83
C ALA A 344 12.02 -19.52 21.21
N GLU A 345 13.31 -19.22 21.42
CA GLU A 345 13.79 -18.65 22.69
C GLU A 345 13.34 -17.18 22.84
N ALA A 346 13.46 -16.38 21.80
CA ALA A 346 12.98 -15.00 21.71
C ALA A 346 12.91 -14.55 20.24
N VAL A 347 11.88 -13.77 19.90
CA VAL A 347 11.72 -13.16 18.55
C VAL A 347 11.42 -11.69 18.75
N TRP A 348 12.42 -10.84 18.52
CA TRP A 348 12.29 -9.40 18.73
C TRP A 348 11.76 -8.69 17.50
N VAL A 349 10.76 -7.82 17.69
CA VAL A 349 10.12 -7.01 16.65
C VAL A 349 9.86 -5.59 17.15
N GLU A 350 9.85 -4.63 16.22
CA GLU A 350 9.35 -3.28 16.48
C GLU A 350 7.82 -3.30 16.42
N ALA A 351 7.14 -3.05 17.53
CA ALA A 351 5.67 -3.06 17.55
C ALA A 351 5.08 -2.13 18.62
N SER A 352 3.77 -1.93 18.54
CA SER A 352 2.98 -1.22 19.55
C SER A 352 2.77 -2.09 20.80
N ASP A 353 2.65 -1.46 21.97
CA ASP A 353 2.28 -2.10 23.24
C ASP A 353 0.89 -2.77 23.22
N GLU A 354 0.05 -2.45 22.26
CA GLU A 354 -1.27 -3.08 22.05
C GLU A 354 -1.21 -4.41 21.27
N LEU A 355 -0.02 -4.90 20.85
CA LEU A 355 0.11 -6.12 20.08
C LEU A 355 -0.42 -7.37 20.80
N GLU A 356 -0.25 -7.45 22.12
CA GLU A 356 -0.81 -8.53 22.96
C GLU A 356 -2.34 -8.59 22.83
N PHE A 357 -2.98 -7.43 22.86
CA PHE A 357 -4.42 -7.33 22.69
C PHE A 357 -4.85 -7.77 21.28
N ALA A 358 -4.14 -7.35 20.23
CA ALA A 358 -4.42 -7.76 18.86
C ALA A 358 -4.35 -9.29 18.68
N LEU A 359 -3.30 -9.94 19.20
CA LEU A 359 -3.19 -11.40 19.14
C LEU A 359 -4.30 -12.09 19.93
N ALA A 360 -4.67 -11.56 21.10
CA ALA A 360 -5.78 -12.10 21.87
C ALA A 360 -7.12 -12.00 21.12
N GLU A 361 -7.38 -10.90 20.40
CA GLU A 361 -8.58 -10.74 19.56
C GLU A 361 -8.56 -11.68 18.35
N LEU A 362 -7.42 -11.89 17.71
CA LEU A 362 -7.27 -12.87 16.65
C LEU A 362 -7.60 -14.28 17.15
N PHE A 363 -7.00 -14.68 18.27
CA PHE A 363 -7.25 -16.03 18.86
C PHE A 363 -8.72 -16.20 19.27
N LYS A 364 -9.37 -15.20 19.83
CA LYS A 364 -10.81 -15.23 20.14
C LYS A 364 -11.66 -15.39 18.90
N THR A 365 -11.35 -14.65 17.85
CA THR A 365 -12.09 -14.70 16.57
C THR A 365 -11.98 -16.10 15.96
N LEU A 366 -10.77 -16.64 15.87
CA LEU A 366 -10.54 -17.98 15.35
C LEU A 366 -11.21 -19.08 16.21
N ALA A 367 -11.15 -18.93 17.54
CA ALA A 367 -11.82 -19.86 18.46
C ALA A 367 -13.34 -19.83 18.33
N ALA A 368 -13.93 -18.65 18.14
CA ALA A 368 -15.37 -18.49 17.94
C ALA A 368 -15.85 -19.13 16.62
N LEU A 369 -15.05 -19.01 15.55
CA LEU A 369 -15.34 -19.62 14.24
C LEU A 369 -15.20 -21.16 14.26
N ALA A 370 -14.21 -21.68 14.94
CA ALA A 370 -13.97 -23.13 15.03
C ALA A 370 -14.93 -23.86 15.99
N GLY A 371 -15.49 -23.14 16.98
CA GLY A 371 -16.37 -23.71 18.00
C GLY A 371 -15.66 -24.45 19.14
N ASP A 372 -16.40 -25.32 19.85
CA ASP A 372 -15.89 -26.02 21.02
C ASP A 372 -14.69 -26.93 20.70
N GLY A 373 -13.63 -26.80 21.50
CA GLY A 373 -12.41 -27.60 21.34
C GLY A 373 -11.48 -27.12 20.24
N ALA A 374 -11.58 -25.84 19.86
CA ALA A 374 -10.68 -25.21 18.89
C ALA A 374 -9.20 -25.41 19.25
N SER A 375 -8.37 -25.72 18.26
CA SER A 375 -6.92 -25.80 18.36
C SER A 375 -6.29 -24.77 17.45
N ILE A 376 -5.57 -23.82 18.04
CA ILE A 376 -4.87 -22.74 17.35
C ILE A 376 -3.37 -23.05 17.43
N ASP A 377 -2.75 -23.16 16.27
CA ASP A 377 -1.31 -23.36 16.15
C ASP A 377 -0.66 -22.01 15.80
N VAL A 378 0.37 -21.61 16.56
CA VAL A 378 1.16 -20.39 16.30
C VAL A 378 2.59 -20.83 16.01
N VAL A 379 3.06 -20.52 14.79
CA VAL A 379 4.36 -21.00 14.31
C VAL A 379 5.17 -19.80 13.81
N TYR A 380 6.47 -19.80 14.13
CA TYR A 380 7.41 -18.87 13.51
C TYR A 380 7.64 -19.31 12.06
N ASP A 381 7.46 -18.38 11.11
CA ASP A 381 7.60 -18.66 9.68
C ASP A 381 8.96 -18.21 9.15
N ASP A 382 9.90 -19.16 9.10
CA ASP A 382 11.25 -18.93 8.59
C ASP A 382 11.26 -18.56 7.09
N ALA A 383 10.27 -19.03 6.32
CA ALA A 383 10.22 -18.79 4.88
C ALA A 383 9.84 -17.35 4.54
N CYS A 384 8.98 -16.73 5.35
CA CYS A 384 8.62 -15.32 5.26
C CYS A 384 9.65 -14.41 5.98
N SER A 385 10.33 -14.92 7.01
CA SER A 385 11.25 -14.14 7.83
C SER A 385 12.54 -13.82 7.06
N THR A 386 12.99 -12.57 7.18
CA THR A 386 14.22 -12.05 6.55
C THR A 386 15.08 -11.34 7.59
N HIS A 387 16.20 -10.73 7.16
CA HIS A 387 16.98 -9.86 8.05
C HIS A 387 16.16 -8.67 8.59
N ALA A 388 15.21 -8.16 7.80
CA ALA A 388 14.41 -6.99 8.14
C ALA A 388 13.01 -7.34 8.69
N LEU A 389 12.50 -8.55 8.45
CA LEU A 389 11.14 -8.96 8.81
C LEU A 389 11.15 -10.21 9.69
N ARG A 390 10.16 -10.31 10.58
CA ARG A 390 9.81 -11.48 11.36
C ARG A 390 8.35 -11.82 11.12
N CYS A 391 8.08 -13.09 10.80
CA CYS A 391 6.74 -13.55 10.50
C CYS A 391 6.29 -14.61 11.48
N ILE A 392 5.03 -14.52 11.88
CA ILE A 392 4.34 -15.60 12.58
C ILE A 392 3.11 -16.01 11.78
N ARG A 393 2.84 -17.30 11.76
CA ARG A 393 1.69 -17.89 11.12
C ARG A 393 0.74 -18.43 12.19
N VAL A 394 -0.51 -18.02 12.12
CA VAL A 394 -1.57 -18.44 13.04
C VAL A 394 -2.59 -19.24 12.26
N ARG A 395 -2.82 -20.48 12.64
CA ARG A 395 -3.79 -21.37 12.02
C ARG A 395 -4.75 -21.93 13.07
N CYS A 396 -6.02 -21.99 12.73
CA CYS A 396 -7.00 -22.71 13.51
C CYS A 396 -7.71 -23.75 12.67
N ARG A 397 -7.60 -25.02 13.04
CA ARG A 397 -8.28 -26.12 12.32
C ARG A 397 -9.80 -25.90 12.38
N ASN A 398 -10.46 -26.06 11.23
CA ASN A 398 -11.90 -25.87 11.05
C ASN A 398 -12.40 -24.44 11.26
N ALA A 399 -11.55 -23.42 11.40
CA ALA A 399 -11.93 -22.04 11.31
C ALA A 399 -11.85 -21.59 9.85
N HIS A 400 -12.97 -21.07 9.32
CA HIS A 400 -13.01 -20.44 8.02
C HIS A 400 -13.42 -18.99 8.19
N LEU A 401 -12.54 -18.10 7.80
CA LEU A 401 -12.81 -16.67 7.81
C LEU A 401 -13.78 -16.34 6.67
N PRO A 402 -14.78 -15.46 6.88
CA PRO A 402 -15.67 -15.07 5.81
C PRO A 402 -14.90 -14.40 4.66
N GLU A 403 -15.09 -14.89 3.43
CA GLU A 403 -14.42 -14.38 2.23
C GLU A 403 -14.60 -12.86 2.07
N ALA A 404 -15.80 -12.36 2.37
CA ALA A 404 -16.12 -10.94 2.36
C ALA A 404 -15.32 -10.11 3.39
N GLU A 405 -14.90 -10.70 4.52
CA GLU A 405 -14.04 -10.02 5.49
C GLU A 405 -12.59 -9.98 5.04
N ILE A 406 -12.09 -11.09 4.50
CA ILE A 406 -10.75 -11.16 3.90
C ILE A 406 -10.65 -10.13 2.77
N GLU A 407 -11.63 -10.10 1.87
CA GLU A 407 -11.67 -9.14 0.75
C GLU A 407 -11.72 -7.69 1.25
N ALA A 408 -12.56 -7.39 2.24
CA ALA A 408 -12.67 -6.05 2.81
C ALA A 408 -11.37 -5.58 3.49
N LEU A 409 -10.68 -6.48 4.21
CA LEU A 409 -9.39 -6.19 4.85
C LEU A 409 -8.28 -6.01 3.82
N THR A 410 -8.23 -6.85 2.79
CA THR A 410 -7.18 -6.82 1.75
C THR A 410 -7.33 -5.61 0.83
N GLN A 411 -8.56 -5.26 0.43
CA GLN A 411 -8.81 -4.12 -0.46
C GLN A 411 -8.87 -2.78 0.29
N GLY A 412 -8.94 -2.81 1.62
CA GLY A 412 -9.17 -1.62 2.43
C GLY A 412 -10.50 -0.91 2.11
N ARG A 413 -11.43 -1.60 1.42
CA ARG A 413 -12.75 -1.09 1.04
C ARG A 413 -13.83 -1.91 1.74
N GLU A 414 -14.80 -1.21 2.35
CA GLU A 414 -15.94 -1.84 2.99
C GLU A 414 -16.90 -2.45 1.96
N THR A 415 -17.09 -3.76 2.06
CA THR A 415 -18.30 -4.44 1.56
C THR A 415 -19.36 -4.52 2.68
N GLN A 416 -20.59 -4.83 2.34
CA GLN A 416 -21.63 -5.05 3.36
C GLN A 416 -21.23 -6.24 4.23
N LEU A 417 -20.79 -5.96 5.46
CA LEU A 417 -20.46 -6.98 6.47
C LEU A 417 -21.65 -7.92 6.64
N THR A 418 -21.57 -9.08 6.02
CA THR A 418 -22.49 -10.19 6.26
C THR A 418 -21.97 -10.97 7.47
N HIS A 419 -22.66 -10.80 8.62
CA HIS A 419 -22.78 -11.68 9.77
C HIS A 419 -21.51 -12.43 10.24
N GLY A 420 -20.84 -11.95 11.29
CA GLY A 420 -20.19 -12.89 12.18
C GLY A 420 -19.03 -12.46 13.02
N SER A 421 -17.97 -11.83 12.53
CA SER A 421 -16.75 -11.66 13.32
C SER A 421 -16.61 -10.29 14.02
N GLY A 422 -17.37 -9.29 13.61
CA GLY A 422 -17.36 -8.00 14.32
C GLY A 422 -16.08 -7.18 14.12
N LEU A 423 -15.70 -6.41 15.15
CA LEU A 423 -14.57 -5.49 15.15
C LEU A 423 -13.20 -6.20 15.26
N GLY A 424 -13.17 -7.49 15.63
CA GLY A 424 -11.96 -8.19 16.04
C GLY A 424 -10.84 -8.18 15.00
N LEU A 425 -11.12 -8.65 13.76
CA LEU A 425 -10.10 -8.71 12.70
C LEU A 425 -9.67 -7.33 12.21
N TRP A 426 -10.58 -6.34 12.19
CA TRP A 426 -10.22 -4.96 11.88
C TRP A 426 -9.27 -4.36 12.92
N LEU A 427 -9.51 -4.64 14.20
CA LEU A 427 -8.62 -4.25 15.29
C LEU A 427 -7.23 -4.89 15.14
N VAL A 428 -7.20 -6.18 14.83
CA VAL A 428 -5.94 -6.89 14.59
C VAL A 428 -5.19 -6.22 13.45
N ASN A 429 -5.85 -6.02 12.30
CA ASN A 429 -5.22 -5.39 11.15
C ASN A 429 -4.67 -3.99 11.46
N TRP A 430 -5.46 -3.15 12.12
CA TRP A 430 -5.02 -1.79 12.45
C TRP A 430 -3.85 -1.75 13.43
N ILE A 431 -3.83 -2.62 14.46
CA ILE A 431 -2.72 -2.67 15.42
C ILE A 431 -1.45 -3.22 14.76
N VAL A 432 -1.58 -4.20 13.86
CA VAL A 432 -0.46 -4.73 13.08
C VAL A 432 0.10 -3.65 12.15
N GLU A 433 -0.75 -2.94 11.39
CA GLU A 433 -0.33 -1.80 10.54
C GLU A 433 0.34 -0.68 11.36
N LEU A 434 -0.21 -0.31 12.52
CA LEU A 434 0.38 0.68 13.43
C LEU A 434 1.74 0.23 13.98
N SER A 435 1.94 -1.07 14.12
CA SER A 435 3.22 -1.69 14.48
C SER A 435 4.21 -1.75 13.29
N GLY A 436 3.82 -1.25 12.10
CA GLY A 436 4.63 -1.33 10.89
C GLY A 436 4.68 -2.73 10.29
N GLY A 437 3.75 -3.58 10.67
CA GLY A 437 3.59 -4.94 10.16
C GLY A 437 2.51 -5.02 9.08
N GLU A 438 2.32 -6.20 8.54
CA GLU A 438 1.28 -6.53 7.57
C GLU A 438 0.55 -7.81 8.00
N LEU A 439 -0.76 -7.83 7.76
CA LEU A 439 -1.61 -8.99 7.99
C LEU A 439 -2.06 -9.51 6.63
N THR A 440 -1.76 -10.80 6.36
CA THR A 440 -2.14 -11.46 5.11
C THR A 440 -2.84 -12.78 5.40
N PHE A 441 -3.62 -13.26 4.42
CA PHE A 441 -4.38 -14.50 4.53
C PHE A 441 -3.90 -15.46 3.44
N SER A 442 -3.80 -16.74 3.78
CA SER A 442 -3.47 -17.79 2.83
C SER A 442 -4.34 -19.04 3.07
N GLU A 443 -4.60 -19.79 2.00
CA GLU A 443 -5.13 -21.13 2.12
C GLU A 443 -3.99 -22.05 2.54
N GLY A 444 -4.12 -22.68 3.69
CA GLY A 444 -3.12 -23.64 4.18
C GLY A 444 -3.21 -24.99 3.48
N ASP A 445 -2.13 -25.80 3.55
CA ASP A 445 -2.11 -27.19 3.06
C ASP A 445 -3.08 -28.11 3.84
N GLU A 446 -3.55 -27.70 5.01
CA GLU A 446 -4.53 -28.39 5.85
C GLU A 446 -5.85 -27.61 5.91
N PRO A 447 -6.99 -28.27 6.27
CA PRO A 447 -8.27 -27.59 6.40
C PRO A 447 -8.24 -26.45 7.43
N GLY A 448 -8.62 -25.25 7.02
CA GLY A 448 -8.64 -24.03 7.81
C GLY A 448 -7.82 -22.90 7.17
N ASP A 449 -8.21 -21.68 7.44
CA ASP A 449 -7.50 -20.52 6.90
C ASP A 449 -6.28 -20.20 7.78
N GLU A 450 -5.24 -19.68 7.13
CA GLU A 450 -4.03 -19.21 7.79
C GLU A 450 -3.98 -17.69 7.77
N VAL A 451 -3.60 -17.13 8.92
CA VAL A 451 -3.32 -15.70 9.08
C VAL A 451 -1.82 -15.54 9.28
N VAL A 452 -1.17 -14.81 8.40
CA VAL A 452 0.25 -14.48 8.50
C VAL A 452 0.40 -13.05 8.95
N LEU A 453 1.17 -12.84 10.01
CA LEU A 453 1.50 -11.52 10.53
C LEU A 453 3.01 -11.31 10.35
N SER A 454 3.38 -10.25 9.66
CA SER A 454 4.77 -9.83 9.49
C SER A 454 5.05 -8.56 10.30
N PHE A 455 6.25 -8.45 10.86
CA PHE A 455 6.70 -7.30 11.65
C PHE A 455 8.13 -6.95 11.32
N ILE A 456 8.50 -5.71 11.55
CA ILE A 456 9.90 -5.25 11.44
C ILE A 456 10.72 -5.92 12.53
N ALA A 457 11.88 -6.46 12.18
CA ALA A 457 12.83 -6.99 13.14
C ALA A 457 13.41 -5.84 14.00
N ALA A 458 13.43 -6.01 15.34
CA ALA A 458 14.02 -5.06 16.27
C ALA A 458 15.51 -5.32 16.46
#